data_84d950d7bb86ec18f22be477c75d5815
#
_entry.id   84d950d7bb86ec18f22be477c75d5815
#
_cell.length_a   1.000
_cell.length_b   1.000
_cell.length_c   1.000
_cell.angle_alpha   90.00
_cell.angle_beta   90.00
_cell.angle_gamma   90.00
#
_symmetry.space_group_name_H-M   'P 1'
#
loop_
_entity.id
_entity.type
_entity.pdbx_description
1 polymer ?
#
loop_
_entity_poly.entity_id
_entity_poly.type
_entity_poly.pdbx_seq_one_letter_code
_entity_poly.pdbx_strand_id
1 'polypeptide(L)'
;MASGVTSLPASLLGAALGLGGSALTLDAACSSSLFAVKLACDALHAGKADAVLAGGVARPDTLYTQIGFTQLQALSRSGRCAPFDRSADGLVVGEGCGLVVLKRLEDALRHGDRIYALVRAAGLSNDRRGNLLAPDTEGQVRAMQAAYAAAGWQPSDIDLIECHGAATPVGDATELRSLKVLWGEDGWRPGQCAIGSVKSMIGH
;
A
#
# COMPACT_ATOMS: atom_id res chain seq x y z
N MET A 1 -6.96 23.93 19.53
CA MET A 1 -5.65 24.20 18.91
C MET A 1 -4.98 23.01 18.22
N ALA A 2 -5.66 21.89 18.05
CA ALA A 2 -5.04 20.69 17.45
C ALA A 2 -5.33 20.48 15.94
N SER A 3 -6.09 21.40 15.33
CA SER A 3 -6.56 21.23 13.93
C SER A 3 -5.50 21.36 12.84
N GLY A 4 -4.27 21.68 13.18
CA GLY A 4 -3.17 21.80 12.23
C GLY A 4 -2.03 20.80 12.45
N VAL A 5 -2.21 19.81 13.31
CA VAL A 5 -1.17 18.81 13.61
C VAL A 5 -1.46 17.53 12.82
N THR A 6 -0.48 17.05 12.08
CA THR A 6 -0.59 15.86 11.21
C THR A 6 -0.98 14.57 11.96
N SER A 7 -0.70 14.47 13.26
CA SER A 7 -1.10 13.33 14.10
C SER A 7 -2.58 13.32 14.51
N LEU A 8 -3.33 14.36 14.21
CA LEU A 8 -4.70 14.55 14.66
C LEU A 8 -5.64 13.39 14.28
N PRO A 9 -5.67 12.85 13.06
CA PRO A 9 -6.59 11.78 12.72
C PRO A 9 -6.46 10.53 13.60
N ALA A 10 -5.23 10.06 13.81
CA ALA A 10 -4.98 8.90 14.65
C ALA A 10 -5.31 9.18 16.13
N SER A 11 -4.96 10.36 16.63
CA SER A 11 -5.23 10.76 18.02
C SER A 11 -6.73 10.90 18.30
N LEU A 12 -7.49 11.49 17.38
CA LEU A 12 -8.96 11.60 17.51
C LEU A 12 -9.62 10.22 17.50
N LEU A 13 -9.20 9.33 16.62
CA LEU A 13 -9.72 7.97 16.55
C LEU A 13 -9.38 7.20 17.84
N GLY A 14 -8.14 7.29 18.31
CA GLY A 14 -7.72 6.69 19.58
C GLY A 14 -8.55 7.17 20.77
N ALA A 15 -8.78 8.48 20.87
CA ALA A 15 -9.60 9.06 21.93
C ALA A 15 -11.07 8.61 21.81
N ALA A 16 -11.63 8.61 20.61
CA ALA A 16 -13.03 8.22 20.38
C ALA A 16 -13.30 6.74 20.71
N LEU A 17 -12.29 5.87 20.50
CA LEU A 17 -12.38 4.44 20.78
C LEU A 17 -11.85 4.06 22.17
N GLY A 18 -11.39 5.01 22.99
CA GLY A 18 -10.83 4.76 24.31
C GLY A 18 -9.54 3.93 24.28
N LEU A 19 -8.73 4.04 23.21
CA LEU A 19 -7.47 3.31 23.07
C LEU A 19 -6.40 3.95 23.94
N GLY A 20 -5.71 3.13 24.75
CA GLY A 20 -4.69 3.60 25.71
C GLY A 20 -3.26 3.60 25.15
N GLY A 21 -3.03 3.07 23.95
CA GLY A 21 -1.71 2.99 23.34
C GLY A 21 -1.28 4.25 22.61
N SER A 22 -0.11 4.18 21.97
CA SER A 22 0.40 5.26 21.13
C SER A 22 -0.46 5.46 19.88
N ALA A 23 -0.71 6.71 19.54
CA ALA A 23 -1.39 7.10 18.30
C ALA A 23 -0.44 7.95 17.45
N LEU A 24 -0.25 7.59 16.19
CA LEU A 24 0.58 8.35 15.26
C LEU A 24 -0.01 8.35 13.85
N THR A 25 0.22 9.40 13.13
CA THR A 25 -0.02 9.49 11.70
C THR A 25 1.34 9.59 11.00
N LEU A 26 1.49 8.91 9.91
CA LEU A 26 2.70 8.96 9.08
C LEU A 26 2.34 9.35 7.65
N ASP A 27 3.32 9.85 6.95
CA ASP A 27 3.23 10.13 5.52
C ASP A 27 4.42 9.47 4.81
N ALA A 28 4.12 8.51 3.96
CA ALA A 28 5.01 7.86 3.02
C ALA A 28 4.37 7.87 1.62
N ALA A 29 3.69 8.96 1.30
CA ALA A 29 2.91 9.15 0.07
C ALA A 29 1.96 7.97 -0.19
N CYS A 30 1.92 7.43 -1.39
CA CYS A 30 1.01 6.35 -1.79
C CYS A 30 1.20 5.05 -0.99
N SER A 31 2.34 4.86 -0.32
CA SER A 31 2.64 3.66 0.48
C SER A 31 2.31 3.81 1.98
N SER A 32 1.73 4.93 2.41
CA SER A 32 1.49 5.25 3.83
C SER A 32 0.74 4.14 4.58
N SER A 33 -0.33 3.58 3.98
CA SER A 33 -1.11 2.53 4.62
C SER A 33 -0.31 1.24 4.84
N LEU A 34 0.55 0.85 3.89
CA LEU A 34 1.40 -0.34 4.03
C LEU A 34 2.51 -0.12 5.05
N PHE A 35 3.07 1.09 5.13
CA PHE A 35 3.99 1.47 6.22
C PHE A 35 3.30 1.40 7.58
N ALA A 36 2.07 1.89 7.69
CA ALA A 36 1.30 1.80 8.95
C ALA A 36 1.08 0.34 9.37
N VAL A 37 0.71 -0.54 8.44
CA VAL A 37 0.55 -1.98 8.70
C VAL A 37 1.89 -2.60 9.14
N LYS A 38 2.99 -2.29 8.46
CA LYS A 38 4.33 -2.80 8.83
C LYS A 38 4.71 -2.38 10.25
N LEU A 39 4.58 -1.09 10.58
CA LEU A 39 4.90 -0.59 11.92
C LEU A 39 4.00 -1.19 13.00
N ALA A 40 2.72 -1.42 12.70
CA ALA A 40 1.80 -2.10 13.59
C ALA A 40 2.23 -3.56 13.87
N CYS A 41 2.62 -4.29 12.82
CA CYS A 41 3.16 -5.65 12.98
C CYS A 41 4.43 -5.65 13.86
N ASP A 42 5.33 -4.70 13.65
CA ASP A 42 6.55 -4.57 14.46
C ASP A 42 6.24 -4.27 15.93
N ALA A 43 5.28 -3.40 16.20
CA ALA A 43 4.84 -3.09 17.56
C ALA A 43 4.23 -4.31 18.27
N LEU A 44 3.42 -5.12 17.55
CA LEU A 44 2.86 -6.37 18.06
C LEU A 44 3.92 -7.41 18.37
N HIS A 45 4.87 -7.63 17.43
CA HIS A 45 5.97 -8.59 17.62
C HIS A 45 6.91 -8.16 18.75
N ALA A 46 7.12 -6.86 18.92
CA ALA A 46 7.92 -6.31 20.02
C ALA A 46 7.18 -6.30 21.38
N GLY A 47 5.94 -6.79 21.46
CA GLY A 47 5.13 -6.78 22.67
C GLY A 47 4.73 -5.38 23.18
N LYS A 48 4.82 -4.36 22.33
CA LYS A 48 4.49 -2.97 22.68
C LYS A 48 2.99 -2.69 22.66
N ALA A 49 2.22 -3.58 22.04
CA ALA A 49 0.77 -3.52 21.97
C ALA A 49 0.19 -4.94 21.86
N ASP A 50 -1.07 -5.11 22.30
CA ASP A 50 -1.81 -6.38 22.16
C ASP A 50 -2.72 -6.38 20.94
N ALA A 51 -3.14 -5.20 20.50
CA ALA A 51 -3.86 -4.98 19.25
C ALA A 51 -3.52 -3.59 18.71
N VAL A 52 -3.50 -3.46 17.40
CA VAL A 52 -3.23 -2.18 16.73
C VAL A 52 -4.26 -1.95 15.63
N LEU A 53 -4.85 -0.76 15.60
CA LEU A 53 -5.67 -0.30 14.49
C LEU A 53 -4.75 0.42 13.50
N ALA A 54 -4.65 -0.10 12.29
CA ALA A 54 -3.76 0.41 11.25
C ALA A 54 -4.46 0.52 9.90
N GLY A 55 -4.03 1.44 9.06
CA GLY A 55 -4.57 1.60 7.72
C GLY A 55 -4.28 2.97 7.11
N GLY A 56 -5.16 3.43 6.27
CA GLY A 56 -5.02 4.71 5.58
C GLY A 56 -6.32 5.47 5.47
N VAL A 57 -6.17 6.79 5.37
CA VAL A 57 -7.24 7.71 5.03
C VAL A 57 -6.74 8.63 3.92
N ALA A 58 -7.52 8.76 2.88
CA ALA A 58 -7.29 9.71 1.82
C ALA A 58 -8.51 10.63 1.72
N ARG A 59 -8.30 11.90 2.00
CA ARG A 59 -9.26 12.96 1.69
C ARG A 59 -8.48 14.11 1.07
N PRO A 60 -8.23 14.02 -0.23
CA PRO A 60 -7.47 15.03 -0.92
C PRO A 60 -8.20 16.38 -0.80
N ASP A 61 -7.47 17.41 -0.41
CA ASP A 61 -7.92 18.78 -0.68
C ASP A 61 -8.02 18.92 -2.20
N THR A 62 -9.26 19.02 -2.69
CA THR A 62 -9.55 18.95 -4.12
C THR A 62 -8.74 19.97 -4.92
N LEU A 63 -8.49 21.14 -4.37
CA LEU A 63 -7.74 22.18 -5.06
C LEU A 63 -6.23 21.91 -5.06
N TYR A 64 -5.63 21.66 -3.89
CA TYR A 64 -4.20 21.46 -3.74
C TYR A 64 -3.71 20.20 -4.47
N THR A 65 -4.38 19.08 -4.24
CA THR A 65 -4.02 17.79 -4.84
C THR A 65 -4.23 17.79 -6.35
N GLN A 66 -5.36 18.32 -6.81
CA GLN A 66 -5.66 18.42 -8.25
C GLN A 66 -4.67 19.33 -8.98
N ILE A 67 -4.35 20.50 -8.43
CA ILE A 67 -3.35 21.40 -9.03
C ILE A 67 -1.99 20.72 -9.07
N GLY A 68 -1.55 20.10 -7.97
CA GLY A 68 -0.27 19.41 -7.90
C GLY A 68 -0.13 18.31 -8.96
N PHE A 69 -1.08 17.40 -9.03
CA PHE A 69 -1.05 16.32 -10.02
C PHE A 69 -1.28 16.81 -11.45
N THR A 70 -2.01 17.90 -11.65
CA THR A 70 -2.14 18.54 -12.97
C THR A 70 -0.80 19.11 -13.44
N GLN A 71 -0.08 19.82 -12.58
CA GLN A 71 1.25 20.34 -12.90
C GLN A 71 2.25 19.22 -13.22
N LEU A 72 2.15 18.09 -12.54
CA LEU A 72 2.94 16.89 -12.79
C LEU A 72 2.48 16.13 -14.04
N GLN A 73 1.38 16.53 -14.68
CA GLN A 73 0.77 15.82 -15.81
C GLN A 73 0.45 14.35 -15.49
N ALA A 74 0.12 14.05 -14.23
CA ALA A 74 -0.13 12.70 -13.73
C ALA A 74 -1.61 12.32 -13.76
N LEU A 75 -2.52 13.30 -13.87
CA LEU A 75 -3.96 13.03 -13.92
C LEU A 75 -4.40 12.49 -15.27
N SER A 76 -5.33 11.53 -15.21
CA SER A 76 -6.03 11.05 -16.41
C SER A 76 -6.83 12.18 -17.07
N ARG A 77 -6.62 12.35 -18.38
CA ARG A 77 -7.41 13.30 -19.19
C ARG A 77 -8.77 12.75 -19.53
N SER A 78 -8.88 11.44 -19.64
CA SER A 78 -10.16 10.76 -19.90
C SER A 78 -11.04 10.64 -18.64
N GLY A 79 -10.50 10.90 -17.45
CA GLY A 79 -11.17 10.67 -16.17
C GLY A 79 -11.36 9.19 -15.84
N ARG A 80 -10.64 8.31 -16.52
CA ARG A 80 -10.74 6.85 -16.34
C ARG A 80 -9.43 6.29 -15.81
N CYS A 81 -9.49 5.57 -14.69
CA CYS A 81 -8.36 4.81 -14.19
C CYS A 81 -8.33 3.45 -14.88
N ALA A 82 -7.35 3.22 -15.76
CA ALA A 82 -7.20 2.00 -16.57
C ALA A 82 -5.83 1.35 -16.34
N PRO A 83 -5.59 0.72 -15.15
CA PRO A 83 -4.29 0.13 -14.83
C PRO A 83 -3.89 -0.94 -15.83
N PHE A 84 -2.64 -0.90 -16.26
CA PHE A 84 -2.02 -1.85 -17.22
C PHE A 84 -2.69 -1.91 -18.59
N ASP A 85 -3.63 -1.02 -18.87
CA ASP A 85 -4.30 -0.94 -20.16
C ASP A 85 -3.52 -0.05 -21.14
N ARG A 86 -3.64 -0.34 -22.45
CA ARG A 86 -3.03 0.46 -23.50
C ARG A 86 -3.56 1.90 -23.53
N SER A 87 -4.76 2.11 -23.06
CA SER A 87 -5.41 3.42 -22.97
C SER A 87 -5.12 4.16 -21.67
N ALA A 88 -4.26 3.62 -20.79
CA ALA A 88 -3.85 4.28 -19.55
C ALA A 88 -3.24 5.65 -19.84
N ASP A 89 -3.83 6.71 -19.28
CA ASP A 89 -3.43 8.09 -19.54
C ASP A 89 -3.18 8.91 -18.28
N GLY A 90 -3.21 8.28 -17.11
CA GLY A 90 -2.96 8.92 -15.84
C GLY A 90 -3.85 8.38 -14.71
N LEU A 91 -3.58 8.84 -13.50
CA LEU A 91 -4.33 8.46 -12.31
C LEU A 91 -5.65 9.26 -12.18
N VAL A 92 -6.61 8.69 -11.47
CA VAL A 92 -7.82 9.37 -11.02
C VAL A 92 -7.76 9.42 -9.50
N VAL A 93 -7.83 10.63 -8.94
CA VAL A 93 -7.78 10.82 -7.48
C VAL A 93 -9.06 10.28 -6.86
N GLY A 94 -8.89 9.40 -5.88
CA GLY A 94 -9.97 8.86 -5.05
C GLY A 94 -9.93 9.39 -3.63
N GLU A 95 -11.00 9.17 -2.89
CA GLU A 95 -11.04 9.41 -1.45
C GLU A 95 -11.67 8.23 -0.72
N GLY A 96 -11.25 8.02 0.52
CA GLY A 96 -11.75 6.92 1.33
C GLY A 96 -10.94 6.70 2.59
N CYS A 97 -11.39 5.72 3.36
CA CYS A 97 -10.72 5.28 4.58
C CYS A 97 -10.82 3.76 4.68
N GLY A 98 -9.70 3.12 4.98
CA GLY A 98 -9.63 1.69 5.26
C GLY A 98 -8.74 1.42 6.47
N LEU A 99 -9.29 0.72 7.45
CA LEU A 99 -8.58 0.36 8.67
C LEU A 99 -8.76 -1.12 8.97
N VAL A 100 -7.73 -1.75 9.49
CA VAL A 100 -7.73 -3.14 9.94
C VAL A 100 -7.29 -3.21 11.39
N VAL A 101 -7.86 -4.15 12.15
CA VAL A 101 -7.39 -4.49 13.48
C VAL A 101 -6.38 -5.62 13.34
N LEU A 102 -5.17 -5.38 13.79
CA LEU A 102 -4.07 -6.35 13.78
C LEU A 102 -3.82 -6.87 15.20
N LYS A 103 -3.63 -8.18 15.31
CA LYS A 103 -3.26 -8.89 16.54
C LYS A 103 -2.25 -9.99 16.22
N ARG A 104 -1.47 -10.41 17.21
CA ARG A 104 -0.70 -11.65 17.09
C ARG A 104 -1.66 -12.83 16.88
N LEU A 105 -1.30 -13.76 16.04
CA LEU A 105 -2.14 -14.91 15.70
C LEU A 105 -2.53 -15.72 16.95
N GLU A 106 -1.57 -15.99 17.84
CA GLU A 106 -1.80 -16.72 19.09
C GLU A 106 -2.80 -16.04 20.01
N ASP A 107 -2.77 -14.70 20.09
CA ASP A 107 -3.72 -13.92 20.88
C ASP A 107 -5.12 -13.93 20.25
N ALA A 108 -5.21 -13.83 18.92
CA ALA A 108 -6.49 -13.89 18.22
C ALA A 108 -7.15 -15.27 18.39
N LEU A 109 -6.38 -16.35 18.29
CA LEU A 109 -6.87 -17.73 18.52
C LEU A 109 -7.32 -17.91 19.97
N ARG A 110 -6.53 -17.44 20.95
CA ARG A 110 -6.84 -17.55 22.37
C ARG A 110 -8.13 -16.82 22.75
N HIS A 111 -8.39 -15.68 22.11
CA HIS A 111 -9.59 -14.86 22.37
C HIS A 111 -10.80 -15.27 21.51
N GLY A 112 -10.64 -16.22 20.59
CA GLY A 112 -11.71 -16.62 19.68
C GLY A 112 -12.09 -15.55 18.65
N ASP A 113 -11.14 -14.68 18.31
CA ASP A 113 -11.39 -13.61 17.36
C ASP A 113 -11.59 -14.17 15.94
N ARG A 114 -12.43 -13.52 15.17
CA ARG A 114 -12.56 -13.84 13.74
C ARG A 114 -11.33 -13.39 12.98
N ILE A 115 -10.65 -14.35 12.36
CA ILE A 115 -9.45 -14.09 11.55
C ILE A 115 -9.85 -14.06 10.08
N TYR A 116 -9.65 -12.92 9.41
CA TYR A 116 -9.93 -12.75 7.99
C TYR A 116 -8.74 -13.13 7.11
N ALA A 117 -7.53 -12.83 7.57
CA ALA A 117 -6.28 -13.09 6.87
C ALA A 117 -5.10 -13.04 7.82
N LEU A 118 -3.95 -13.53 7.35
CA LEU A 118 -2.67 -13.42 8.06
C LEU A 118 -1.73 -12.52 7.26
N VAL A 119 -1.17 -11.50 7.90
CA VAL A 119 -0.05 -10.72 7.34
C VAL A 119 1.23 -11.51 7.59
N ARG A 120 1.78 -12.11 6.54
CA ARG A 120 2.96 -12.97 6.64
C ARG A 120 4.24 -12.17 6.74
N ALA A 121 4.36 -11.13 5.94
CA ALA A 121 5.51 -10.24 5.92
C ALA A 121 5.17 -8.91 5.25
N ALA A 122 6.04 -7.92 5.43
CA ALA A 122 6.03 -6.68 4.68
C ALA A 122 7.46 -6.26 4.37
N GLY A 123 7.76 -5.98 3.12
CA GLY A 123 9.05 -5.47 2.68
C GLY A 123 8.95 -3.99 2.34
N LEU A 124 9.91 -3.21 2.81
CA LEU A 124 10.00 -1.78 2.56
C LEU A 124 11.32 -1.45 1.89
N SER A 125 11.28 -0.52 0.98
CA SER A 125 12.48 0.08 0.38
C SER A 125 12.18 1.51 -0.08
N ASN A 126 13.20 2.20 -0.55
CA ASN A 126 13.08 3.47 -1.24
C ASN A 126 13.93 3.44 -2.49
N ASP A 127 13.52 4.17 -3.51
CA ASP A 127 14.25 4.28 -4.76
C ASP A 127 15.57 5.01 -4.56
N ARG A 128 16.63 4.48 -5.13
CA ARG A 128 17.96 5.11 -5.16
C ARG A 128 18.14 6.03 -6.35
N ARG A 129 17.45 5.75 -7.45
CA ARG A 129 17.59 6.44 -8.75
C ARG A 129 16.27 6.93 -9.30
N GLY A 130 15.15 6.50 -8.74
CA GLY A 130 13.81 6.95 -9.10
C GLY A 130 13.56 8.41 -8.70
N ASN A 131 12.47 8.94 -9.22
CA ASN A 131 11.93 10.24 -8.82
C ASN A 131 10.40 10.14 -8.70
N LEU A 132 9.77 11.23 -8.30
CA LEU A 132 8.32 11.27 -8.05
C LEU A 132 7.47 10.76 -9.21
N LEU A 133 7.91 10.96 -10.47
CA LEU A 133 7.16 10.60 -11.68
C LEU A 133 7.68 9.34 -12.38
N ALA A 134 8.87 8.90 -12.04
CA ALA A 134 9.52 7.75 -12.65
C ALA A 134 10.12 6.84 -11.56
N PRO A 135 9.32 5.92 -11.04
CA PRO A 135 9.80 4.96 -10.05
C PRO A 135 10.87 4.04 -10.63
N ASP A 136 11.73 3.52 -9.75
CA ASP A 136 12.82 2.61 -10.15
C ASP A 136 12.43 1.15 -9.90
N THR A 137 12.67 0.32 -10.91
CA THR A 137 12.51 -1.13 -10.86
C THR A 137 13.32 -1.75 -9.71
N GLU A 138 14.55 -1.30 -9.48
CA GLU A 138 15.43 -1.84 -8.43
C GLU A 138 14.81 -1.68 -7.04
N GLY A 139 14.28 -0.50 -6.72
CA GLY A 139 13.63 -0.26 -5.44
C GLY A 139 12.43 -1.16 -5.22
N GLN A 140 11.56 -1.30 -6.22
CA GLN A 140 10.39 -2.18 -6.15
C GLN A 140 10.77 -3.65 -5.98
N VAL A 141 11.73 -4.14 -6.76
CA VAL A 141 12.23 -5.53 -6.66
C VAL A 141 12.79 -5.80 -5.27
N ARG A 142 13.58 -4.87 -4.71
CA ARG A 142 14.16 -5.01 -3.38
C ARG A 142 13.09 -5.08 -2.27
N ALA A 143 12.04 -4.27 -2.35
CA ALA A 143 10.93 -4.35 -1.42
C ALA A 143 10.21 -5.70 -1.49
N MET A 144 9.90 -6.16 -2.71
CA MET A 144 9.25 -7.46 -2.92
C MET A 144 10.14 -8.62 -2.44
N GLN A 145 11.43 -8.63 -2.79
CA GLN A 145 12.36 -9.67 -2.33
C GLN A 145 12.46 -9.72 -0.81
N ALA A 146 12.48 -8.57 -0.13
CA ALA A 146 12.48 -8.51 1.33
C ALA A 146 11.20 -9.13 1.92
N ALA A 147 10.03 -8.87 1.33
CA ALA A 147 8.77 -9.45 1.77
C ALA A 147 8.74 -10.98 1.56
N TYR A 148 9.14 -11.45 0.37
CA TYR A 148 9.18 -12.88 0.06
C TYR A 148 10.15 -13.63 0.97
N ALA A 149 11.37 -13.09 1.17
CA ALA A 149 12.34 -13.70 2.06
C ALA A 149 11.84 -13.79 3.51
N ALA A 150 11.20 -12.73 4.02
CA ALA A 150 10.65 -12.72 5.37
C ALA A 150 9.44 -13.66 5.53
N ALA A 151 8.65 -13.86 4.47
CA ALA A 151 7.53 -14.80 4.46
C ALA A 151 7.97 -16.26 4.28
N GLY A 152 9.17 -16.51 3.77
CA GLY A 152 9.63 -17.82 3.35
C GLY A 152 8.94 -18.32 2.09
N TRP A 153 8.47 -17.41 1.24
CA TRP A 153 7.71 -17.71 0.02
C TRP A 153 8.54 -17.51 -1.24
N GLN A 154 8.12 -18.20 -2.27
CA GLN A 154 8.58 -18.01 -3.65
C GLN A 154 7.49 -17.32 -4.48
N PRO A 155 7.84 -16.68 -5.59
CA PRO A 155 6.85 -16.09 -6.49
C PRO A 155 5.75 -17.07 -6.93
N SER A 156 6.08 -18.35 -7.08
CA SER A 156 5.15 -19.42 -7.44
C SER A 156 4.07 -19.70 -6.38
N ASP A 157 4.25 -19.22 -5.16
CA ASP A 157 3.28 -19.42 -4.06
C ASP A 157 2.17 -18.36 -4.08
N ILE A 158 2.20 -17.44 -5.05
CA ILE A 158 1.29 -16.30 -5.12
C ILE A 158 0.26 -16.50 -6.22
N ASP A 159 -1.01 -16.45 -5.85
CA ASP A 159 -2.14 -16.58 -6.77
C ASP A 159 -2.69 -15.23 -7.26
N LEU A 160 -2.48 -14.17 -6.47
CA LEU A 160 -3.00 -12.83 -6.76
C LEU A 160 -2.04 -11.74 -6.30
N ILE A 161 -1.80 -10.76 -7.16
CA ILE A 161 -1.07 -9.54 -6.82
C ILE A 161 -1.99 -8.33 -7.01
N GLU A 162 -2.32 -7.67 -5.92
CA GLU A 162 -2.88 -6.33 -5.95
C GLU A 162 -1.74 -5.34 -6.17
N CYS A 163 -1.67 -4.80 -7.37
CA CYS A 163 -0.59 -3.93 -7.81
C CYS A 163 -0.80 -2.47 -7.37
N HIS A 164 0.24 -1.67 -7.45
CA HIS A 164 0.08 -0.22 -7.37
C HIS A 164 -0.82 0.28 -8.52
N GLY A 165 -0.49 -0.06 -9.76
CA GLY A 165 -1.38 0.08 -10.92
C GLY A 165 -2.18 1.38 -10.93
N ALA A 166 -1.50 2.54 -10.95
CA ALA A 166 -2.13 3.85 -10.88
C ALA A 166 -2.58 4.37 -12.25
N ALA A 167 -2.48 3.56 -13.30
CA ALA A 167 -2.76 3.90 -14.68
C ALA A 167 -1.86 5.01 -15.26
N THR A 168 -0.69 5.24 -14.65
CA THR A 168 0.34 6.08 -15.22
C THR A 168 1.22 5.24 -16.15
N PRO A 169 1.38 5.58 -17.44
CA PRO A 169 2.07 4.69 -18.39
C PRO A 169 3.48 4.27 -17.94
N VAL A 170 4.25 5.22 -17.38
CA VAL A 170 5.61 4.94 -16.89
C VAL A 170 5.58 4.07 -15.63
N GLY A 171 4.68 4.38 -14.69
CA GLY A 171 4.54 3.64 -13.43
C GLY A 171 4.12 2.19 -13.66
N ASP A 172 3.07 1.99 -14.43
CA ASP A 172 2.54 0.65 -14.76
C ASP A 172 3.59 -0.21 -15.50
N ALA A 173 4.30 0.39 -16.49
CA ALA A 173 5.36 -0.30 -17.20
C ALA A 173 6.55 -0.68 -16.27
N THR A 174 6.88 0.19 -15.32
CA THR A 174 7.95 -0.08 -14.34
C THR A 174 7.55 -1.20 -13.39
N GLU A 175 6.31 -1.18 -12.91
CA GLU A 175 5.80 -2.22 -12.02
C GLU A 175 5.76 -3.60 -12.69
N LEU A 176 5.25 -3.69 -13.93
CA LEU A 176 5.29 -4.94 -14.69
C LEU A 176 6.72 -5.43 -14.93
N ARG A 177 7.66 -4.52 -15.19
CA ARG A 177 9.08 -4.87 -15.31
C ARG A 177 9.64 -5.41 -14.01
N SER A 178 9.27 -4.82 -12.88
CA SER A 178 9.69 -5.23 -11.54
C SER A 178 9.19 -6.63 -11.20
N LEU A 179 7.93 -6.91 -11.49
CA LEU A 179 7.36 -8.25 -11.35
C LEU A 179 8.08 -9.27 -12.23
N LYS A 180 8.39 -8.90 -13.47
CA LYS A 180 9.13 -9.76 -14.40
C LYS A 180 10.54 -10.09 -13.89
N VAL A 181 11.25 -9.11 -13.34
CA VAL A 181 12.57 -9.32 -12.73
C VAL A 181 12.47 -10.24 -11.51
N LEU A 182 11.47 -10.03 -10.65
CA LEU A 182 11.27 -10.83 -9.45
C LEU A 182 10.98 -12.30 -9.76
N TRP A 183 10.15 -12.57 -10.77
CA TRP A 183 9.72 -13.92 -11.14
C TRP A 183 10.71 -14.64 -12.05
N GLY A 184 11.61 -13.91 -12.71
CA GLY A 184 12.56 -14.46 -13.68
C GLY A 184 11.92 -14.78 -15.05
N GLU A 185 12.75 -15.14 -16.02
CA GLU A 185 12.28 -15.42 -17.39
C GLU A 185 11.42 -16.67 -17.45
N ASP A 186 11.72 -17.68 -16.63
CA ASP A 186 11.03 -18.97 -16.60
C ASP A 186 9.91 -19.03 -15.54
N GLY A 187 9.73 -17.96 -14.76
CA GLY A 187 8.81 -17.93 -13.63
C GLY A 187 7.34 -17.76 -13.99
N TRP A 188 7.05 -17.35 -15.22
CA TRP A 188 5.68 -17.02 -15.64
C TRP A 188 5.05 -18.14 -16.46
N ARG A 189 3.95 -18.70 -15.93
CA ARG A 189 3.06 -19.58 -16.70
C ARG A 189 1.71 -18.87 -16.87
N PRO A 190 1.11 -18.90 -18.05
CA PRO A 190 -0.24 -18.36 -18.25
C PRO A 190 -1.22 -18.91 -17.20
N GLY A 191 -1.97 -18.04 -16.55
CA GLY A 191 -2.95 -18.41 -15.54
C GLY A 191 -2.40 -18.75 -14.15
N GLN A 192 -1.11 -18.61 -13.91
CA GLN A 192 -0.48 -18.93 -12.62
C GLN A 192 -0.83 -17.90 -11.54
N CYS A 193 -0.83 -16.62 -11.86
CA CYS A 193 -1.11 -15.54 -10.93
C CYS A 193 -1.96 -14.47 -11.61
N ALA A 194 -2.99 -14.01 -10.92
CA ALA A 194 -3.76 -12.86 -11.36
C ALA A 194 -3.08 -11.56 -10.89
N ILE A 195 -3.06 -10.55 -11.74
CA ILE A 195 -2.61 -9.20 -11.39
C ILE A 195 -3.70 -8.19 -11.69
N GLY A 196 -3.80 -7.17 -10.87
CA GLY A 196 -4.80 -6.11 -11.06
C GLY A 196 -4.60 -4.96 -10.10
N SER A 197 -5.49 -3.98 -10.18
CA SER A 197 -5.53 -2.88 -9.22
C SER A 197 -6.98 -2.42 -9.00
N VAL A 198 -7.41 -2.40 -7.75
CA VAL A 198 -8.72 -1.88 -7.34
C VAL A 198 -8.88 -0.39 -7.66
N LYS A 199 -7.79 0.30 -7.96
CA LYS A 199 -7.83 1.71 -8.39
C LYS A 199 -8.62 1.91 -9.68
N SER A 200 -8.80 0.85 -10.48
CA SER A 200 -9.72 0.87 -11.62
C SER A 200 -11.18 1.14 -11.22
N MET A 201 -11.54 0.83 -9.97
CA MET A 201 -12.90 0.98 -9.44
C MET A 201 -13.07 2.17 -8.50
N ILE A 202 -12.06 2.47 -7.70
CA ILE A 202 -12.17 3.47 -6.61
C ILE A 202 -11.24 4.67 -6.76
N GLY A 203 -10.40 4.69 -7.79
CA GLY A 203 -9.34 5.70 -7.96
C GLY A 203 -8.16 5.46 -7.02
N HIS A 204 -7.26 6.44 -7.04
CA HIS A 204 -5.99 6.39 -6.29
C HIS A 204 -6.00 7.32 -5.10
#